data_6ca9dbd59d85b0e3164fe8929021d17f
#
_entry.id   6ca9dbd59d85b0e3164fe8929021d17f
#
_cell.length_a   1.000
_cell.length_b   1.000
_cell.length_c   1.000
_cell.angle_alpha   90.00
_cell.angle_beta   90.00
_cell.angle_gamma   90.00
#
_symmetry.space_group_name_H-M   'P 1'
#
loop_
_entity.id
_entity.type
_entity.pdbx_description
1 polymer ?
#
loop_
_entity_poly.entity_id
_entity_poly.type
_entity_poly.pdbx_seq_one_letter_code
_entity_poly.pdbx_strand_id
1 'polypeptide(L)'
;MKRIPAYHRWWRYKSYLPDATLPAHTVECPDCGCRMDIPRLRQGQEAHCSVCNHEIVEVENNPYIAPIAYALTTLILMAFAYNMVYIRVDLFGVTSILSLPQMMRLLISLDYGFLAEVMFILTFGAPLLFLLLCLYVYTALIREKAYPALRFATRVLVRLRHWIMVDVFFISTLVAYIKLSSVATVEFGSAFYLMFPLSVMLIRTSVSIPQHWVYYKIHRLTGGHAVQAATEDKICCSRCLYFRDKDEQPCGVCGADLYRRRPKSLSISLAFLVAAFILYFPANILPIMISSNPTALEINTIFNGIVYMWDDGDRLIAVIIFSASIMLPVLKIIAMAVLIYSAYFKPVMSADKMSVLYRITESIGRWSMIDIFVIIILMSSFHTNMARVVPGGAAIYFCLVVILTMLSAYYFDPRLIWDKQQQLSDGLDSDQTLTQ
;
A
#
# COMPACT_ATOMS: atom_id res chain seq x y z
N MET A 1 6.36 47.56 27.21
CA MET A 1 6.00 46.24 26.59
C MET A 1 7.23 45.47 26.23
N LYS A 2 7.62 44.46 27.03
CA LYS A 2 8.76 43.55 26.72
C LYS A 2 8.35 42.66 25.56
N ARG A 3 9.04 42.74 24.41
CA ARG A 3 8.86 41.81 23.29
C ARG A 3 9.24 40.41 23.77
N ILE A 4 8.27 39.51 23.87
CA ILE A 4 8.48 38.09 24.15
C ILE A 4 9.20 37.50 22.94
N PRO A 5 10.39 36.88 23.08
CA PRO A 5 11.11 36.27 21.95
C PRO A 5 10.22 35.22 21.24
N ALA A 6 10.40 35.04 19.93
CA ALA A 6 9.60 34.12 19.10
C ALA A 6 9.57 32.68 19.64
N TYR A 7 10.61 32.27 20.35
CA TYR A 7 10.73 31.00 21.06
C TYR A 7 9.65 30.80 22.14
N HIS A 8 9.27 31.84 22.92
CA HIS A 8 8.21 31.76 23.91
C HIS A 8 6.80 31.70 23.31
N ARG A 9 6.60 32.24 22.08
CA ARG A 9 5.33 32.14 21.36
C ARG A 9 5.05 30.69 20.93
N TRP A 10 6.07 29.95 20.55
CA TRP A 10 5.98 28.54 20.16
C TRP A 10 5.61 27.63 21.35
N TRP A 11 6.17 27.88 22.51
CA TRP A 11 5.83 27.18 23.75
C TRP A 11 4.39 27.40 24.22
N ARG A 12 3.85 28.59 24.05
CA ARG A 12 2.42 28.86 24.36
C ARG A 12 1.49 28.08 23.43
N TYR A 13 1.82 27.93 22.14
CA TYR A 13 1.02 27.14 21.22
C TYR A 13 0.98 25.65 21.60
N LYS A 14 2.09 25.12 22.10
CA LYS A 14 2.21 23.74 22.57
C LYS A 14 1.37 23.44 23.83
N SER A 15 1.09 24.44 24.67
CA SER A 15 0.25 24.27 25.88
C SER A 15 -1.25 24.14 25.61
N TYR A 16 -1.71 24.43 24.39
CA TYR A 16 -3.11 24.25 23.98
C TYR A 16 -3.38 22.90 23.30
N LEU A 17 -2.37 22.12 23.02
CA LEU A 17 -2.55 20.80 22.42
C LEU A 17 -2.83 19.75 23.50
N PRO A 18 -3.77 18.82 23.24
CA PRO A 18 -4.05 17.72 24.15
C PRO A 18 -2.79 16.87 24.44
N ASP A 19 -2.78 16.18 25.59
CA ASP A 19 -1.69 15.25 25.91
C ASP A 19 -1.53 14.17 24.85
N ALA A 20 -0.32 14.03 24.30
CA ALA A 20 0.01 13.08 23.25
C ALA A 20 0.54 11.73 23.78
N THR A 21 0.70 11.58 25.09
CA THR A 21 1.26 10.35 25.68
C THR A 21 0.33 9.16 25.49
N LEU A 22 0.93 7.98 25.27
CA LEU A 22 0.27 6.69 25.29
C LEU A 22 0.56 6.01 26.62
N PRO A 23 -0.45 5.57 27.40
CA PRO A 23 -0.23 4.87 28.66
C PRO A 23 0.42 3.51 28.44
N ALA A 24 1.09 3.01 29.48
CA ALA A 24 1.60 1.64 29.51
C ALA A 24 0.44 0.64 29.38
N HIS A 25 0.61 -0.36 28.53
CA HIS A 25 -0.38 -1.43 28.31
C HIS A 25 0.27 -2.63 27.64
N THR A 26 -0.39 -3.78 27.75
CA THR A 26 0.03 -5.02 27.09
C THR A 26 -0.53 -5.07 25.68
N VAL A 27 0.26 -5.56 24.71
CA VAL A 27 -0.15 -5.80 23.32
C VAL A 27 0.27 -7.19 22.85
N GLU A 28 -0.36 -7.68 21.79
CA GLU A 28 0.07 -8.87 21.06
C GLU A 28 0.61 -8.45 19.68
N CYS A 29 1.81 -8.90 19.34
CA CYS A 29 2.44 -8.56 18.06
C CYS A 29 1.60 -9.11 16.89
N PRO A 30 1.27 -8.28 15.88
CA PRO A 30 0.46 -8.70 14.74
C PRO A 30 1.17 -9.71 13.81
N ASP A 31 2.51 -9.80 13.86
CA ASP A 31 3.29 -10.69 13.00
C ASP A 31 3.60 -12.04 13.66
N CYS A 32 4.03 -12.03 14.92
CA CYS A 32 4.45 -13.27 15.60
C CYS A 32 3.50 -13.73 16.72
N GLY A 33 2.55 -12.90 17.16
CA GLY A 33 1.62 -13.22 18.23
C GLY A 33 2.23 -13.16 19.64
N CYS A 34 3.52 -12.72 19.80
CA CYS A 34 4.14 -12.57 21.10
C CYS A 34 3.45 -11.48 21.91
N ARG A 35 3.15 -11.77 23.19
CA ARG A 35 2.61 -10.79 24.14
C ARG A 35 3.74 -10.03 24.80
N MET A 36 3.61 -8.72 24.89
CA MET A 36 4.59 -7.86 25.52
C MET A 36 3.95 -6.64 26.16
N ASP A 37 4.62 -6.09 27.15
CA ASP A 37 4.22 -4.86 27.82
C ASP A 37 4.93 -3.68 27.19
N ILE A 38 4.15 -2.73 26.68
CA ILE A 38 4.66 -1.46 26.16
C ILE A 38 4.70 -0.45 27.31
N PRO A 39 5.85 0.18 27.57
CA PRO A 39 5.96 1.23 28.57
C PRO A 39 5.15 2.47 28.15
N ARG A 40 5.01 3.43 29.05
CA ARG A 40 4.41 4.73 28.71
C ARG A 40 5.25 5.43 27.65
N LEU A 41 4.69 5.60 26.44
CA LEU A 41 5.37 6.26 25.33
C LEU A 41 5.08 7.76 25.30
N ARG A 42 6.14 8.55 25.09
CA ARG A 42 6.09 9.99 24.83
C ARG A 42 6.26 10.28 23.34
N GLN A 43 6.11 11.54 22.98
CA GLN A 43 6.37 12.02 21.62
C GLN A 43 7.78 11.64 21.15
N GLY A 44 7.91 11.12 19.92
CA GLY A 44 9.16 10.69 19.31
C GLY A 44 9.70 9.34 19.82
N GLN A 45 8.88 8.54 20.50
CA GLN A 45 9.26 7.20 20.94
C GLN A 45 8.51 6.14 20.16
N GLU A 46 9.18 5.04 19.88
CA GLU A 46 8.66 3.86 19.19
C GLU A 46 8.86 2.59 20.03
N ALA A 47 8.04 1.59 19.80
CA ALA A 47 8.15 0.28 20.45
C ALA A 47 8.17 -0.83 19.41
N HIS A 48 9.19 -1.69 19.50
CA HIS A 48 9.40 -2.84 18.62
C HIS A 48 9.16 -4.16 19.35
N CYS A 49 8.77 -5.18 18.59
CA CYS A 49 8.62 -6.52 19.12
C CYS A 49 10.00 -7.10 19.50
N SER A 50 10.12 -7.65 20.71
CA SER A 50 11.35 -8.28 21.21
C SER A 50 11.69 -9.59 20.47
N VAL A 51 10.72 -10.22 19.80
CA VAL A 51 10.90 -11.52 19.11
C VAL A 51 11.18 -11.32 17.61
N CYS A 52 10.32 -10.60 16.89
CA CYS A 52 10.41 -10.47 15.43
C CYS A 52 10.83 -9.07 14.95
N ASN A 53 11.15 -8.16 15.88
CA ASN A 53 11.53 -6.76 15.60
C ASN A 53 10.52 -5.99 14.72
N HIS A 54 9.24 -6.38 14.74
CA HIS A 54 8.17 -5.63 14.08
C HIS A 54 7.91 -4.34 14.86
N GLU A 55 7.77 -3.21 14.18
CA GLU A 55 7.33 -1.95 14.78
C GLU A 55 5.86 -2.05 15.17
N ILE A 56 5.56 -1.95 16.47
CA ILE A 56 4.21 -2.11 17.00
C ILE A 56 3.50 -0.77 17.14
N VAL A 57 4.17 0.19 17.73
CA VAL A 57 3.61 1.51 18.05
C VAL A 57 4.70 2.57 17.93
N GLU A 58 4.38 3.64 17.23
CA GLU A 58 5.15 4.87 17.17
C GLU A 58 4.30 6.04 17.67
N VAL A 59 4.90 7.01 18.33
CA VAL A 59 4.28 8.29 18.67
C VAL A 59 5.11 9.40 18.03
N GLU A 60 4.62 9.96 16.92
CA GLU A 60 5.28 11.04 16.18
C GLU A 60 5.65 12.23 17.09
N ASN A 61 6.69 12.99 16.72
CA ASN A 61 7.14 14.17 17.49
C ASN A 61 6.07 15.25 17.65
N ASN A 62 5.24 15.45 16.64
CA ASN A 62 4.10 16.38 16.65
C ASN A 62 2.81 15.69 16.16
N PRO A 63 2.27 14.73 16.92
CA PRO A 63 1.26 13.80 16.42
C PRO A 63 -0.08 14.45 16.07
N TYR A 64 -0.33 15.70 16.48
CA TYR A 64 -1.56 16.43 16.15
C TYR A 64 -1.42 17.36 14.94
N ILE A 65 -0.32 18.10 14.85
CA ILE A 65 -0.15 19.17 13.85
C ILE A 65 0.47 18.63 12.57
N ALA A 66 1.47 17.74 12.68
CA ALA A 66 2.21 17.25 11.53
C ALA A 66 1.31 16.58 10.47
N PRO A 67 0.38 15.66 10.82
CA PRO A 67 -0.52 15.05 9.85
C PRO A 67 -1.42 16.06 9.14
N ILE A 68 -1.90 17.09 9.84
CA ILE A 68 -2.75 18.14 9.24
C ILE A 68 -1.94 18.99 8.28
N ALA A 69 -0.74 19.43 8.68
CA ALA A 69 0.12 20.26 7.84
C ALA A 69 0.52 19.52 6.56
N TYR A 70 0.95 18.25 6.70
CA TYR A 70 1.29 17.41 5.56
C TYR A 70 0.08 17.15 4.66
N ALA A 71 -1.08 16.80 5.23
CA ALA A 71 -2.29 16.55 4.46
C ALA A 71 -2.77 17.79 3.70
N LEU A 72 -2.73 18.98 4.30
CA LEU A 72 -3.13 20.23 3.65
C LEU A 72 -2.17 20.59 2.51
N THR A 73 -0.85 20.49 2.75
CA THR A 73 0.16 20.74 1.73
C THR A 73 0.02 19.77 0.56
N THR A 74 -0.19 18.49 0.86
CA THR A 74 -0.41 17.44 -0.15
C THR A 74 -1.67 17.71 -0.98
N LEU A 75 -2.76 18.14 -0.35
CA LEU A 75 -4.01 18.45 -1.02
C LEU A 75 -3.86 19.62 -2.00
N ILE A 76 -3.12 20.65 -1.61
CA ILE A 76 -2.82 21.80 -2.48
C ILE A 76 -1.96 21.35 -3.66
N LEU A 77 -0.87 20.61 -3.42
CA LEU A 77 -0.02 20.07 -4.48
C LEU A 77 -0.80 19.18 -5.45
N MET A 78 -1.69 18.34 -4.95
CA MET A 78 -2.53 17.45 -5.74
C MET A 78 -3.50 18.22 -6.64
N ALA A 79 -4.12 19.29 -6.14
CA ALA A 79 -5.00 20.15 -6.93
C ALA A 79 -4.25 20.81 -8.10
N PHE A 80 -3.02 21.26 -7.89
CA PHE A 80 -2.19 21.81 -8.96
C PHE A 80 -1.72 20.74 -9.94
N ALA A 81 -1.17 19.62 -9.45
CA ALA A 81 -0.64 18.55 -10.29
C ALA A 81 -1.70 17.93 -11.21
N TYR A 82 -2.95 17.81 -10.75
CA TYR A 82 -4.03 17.24 -11.54
C TYR A 82 -4.44 18.10 -12.74
N ASN A 83 -4.36 19.44 -12.63
CA ASN A 83 -4.80 20.36 -13.66
C ASN A 83 -3.69 20.75 -14.64
N MET A 84 -2.42 20.47 -14.33
CA MET A 84 -1.28 20.85 -15.17
C MET A 84 -0.93 19.76 -16.20
N VAL A 85 -0.15 20.17 -17.20
CA VAL A 85 0.40 19.26 -18.21
C VAL A 85 1.42 18.33 -17.56
N TYR A 86 1.25 17.03 -17.80
CA TYR A 86 2.09 15.99 -17.22
C TYR A 86 3.29 15.64 -18.12
N ILE A 87 3.01 15.28 -19.38
CA ILE A 87 4.01 14.92 -20.40
C ILE A 87 3.60 15.52 -21.74
N ARG A 88 4.58 15.96 -22.52
CA ARG A 88 4.46 16.26 -23.93
C ARG A 88 5.28 15.25 -24.71
N VAL A 89 4.70 14.68 -25.74
CA VAL A 89 5.35 13.70 -26.61
C VAL A 89 5.26 14.22 -28.05
N ASP A 90 6.40 14.41 -28.68
CA ASP A 90 6.51 14.79 -30.08
C ASP A 90 6.94 13.60 -30.91
N LEU A 91 6.08 13.18 -31.81
CA LEU A 91 6.33 12.09 -32.74
C LEU A 91 6.14 12.60 -34.18
N PHE A 92 7.22 12.64 -34.96
CA PHE A 92 7.20 13.09 -36.37
C PHE A 92 6.51 14.45 -36.62
N GLY A 93 6.63 15.38 -35.67
CA GLY A 93 6.04 16.72 -35.75
C GLY A 93 4.59 16.81 -35.28
N VAL A 94 4.04 15.74 -34.73
CA VAL A 94 2.73 15.74 -34.06
C VAL A 94 2.93 15.75 -32.55
N THR A 95 2.55 16.86 -31.93
CA THR A 95 2.68 17.03 -30.47
C THR A 95 1.45 16.51 -29.75
N SER A 96 1.62 15.55 -28.86
CA SER A 96 0.58 15.08 -27.93
C SER A 96 0.82 15.67 -26.54
N ILE A 97 -0.15 16.43 -26.04
CA ILE A 97 -0.11 17.01 -24.69
C ILE A 97 -0.98 16.15 -23.78
N LEU A 98 -0.39 15.60 -22.72
CA LEU A 98 -1.07 14.69 -21.81
C LEU A 98 -1.19 15.31 -20.41
N SER A 99 -2.41 15.39 -19.91
CA SER A 99 -2.71 15.63 -18.50
C SER A 99 -3.38 14.39 -17.91
N LEU A 100 -3.38 14.24 -16.59
CA LEU A 100 -4.02 13.09 -15.91
C LEU A 100 -5.50 12.91 -16.31
N PRO A 101 -6.34 13.98 -16.37
CA PRO A 101 -7.72 13.86 -16.83
C PRO A 101 -7.85 13.45 -18.31
N GLN A 102 -6.92 13.86 -19.16
CA GLN A 102 -6.94 13.49 -20.59
C GLN A 102 -6.61 12.00 -20.78
N MET A 103 -5.63 11.47 -20.04
CA MET A 103 -5.31 10.04 -20.03
C MET A 103 -6.55 9.19 -19.68
N MET A 104 -7.30 9.62 -18.66
CA MET A 104 -8.53 8.92 -18.25
C MET A 104 -9.61 8.95 -19.34
N ARG A 105 -9.88 10.13 -19.92
CA ARG A 105 -10.87 10.26 -20.98
C ARG A 105 -10.52 9.40 -22.19
N LEU A 106 -9.24 9.34 -22.52
CA LEU A 106 -8.74 8.53 -23.62
C LEU A 106 -8.97 7.03 -23.36
N LEU A 107 -8.66 6.53 -22.16
CA LEU A 107 -8.90 5.13 -21.81
C LEU A 107 -10.37 4.76 -21.88
N ILE A 108 -11.25 5.64 -21.41
CA ILE A 108 -12.71 5.44 -21.49
C ILE A 108 -13.16 5.42 -22.95
N SER A 109 -12.65 6.31 -23.82
CA SER A 109 -13.01 6.35 -25.24
C SER A 109 -12.51 5.15 -26.04
N LEU A 110 -11.54 4.40 -25.51
CA LEU A 110 -10.98 3.18 -26.09
C LEU A 110 -11.64 1.91 -25.54
N ASP A 111 -12.73 2.01 -24.79
CA ASP A 111 -13.43 0.90 -24.10
C ASP A 111 -12.60 0.19 -23.00
N TYR A 112 -11.53 0.84 -22.49
CA TYR A 112 -10.74 0.36 -21.35
C TYR A 112 -11.14 1.05 -20.04
N GLY A 113 -12.43 1.22 -19.79
CA GLY A 113 -12.98 1.86 -18.61
C GLY A 113 -12.45 1.28 -17.29
N PHE A 114 -12.28 -0.03 -17.20
CA PHE A 114 -11.71 -0.71 -16.03
C PHE A 114 -10.29 -0.19 -15.68
N LEU A 115 -9.39 -0.05 -16.66
CA LEU A 115 -8.05 0.49 -16.44
C LEU A 115 -8.09 1.97 -16.04
N ALA A 116 -9.00 2.74 -16.63
CA ALA A 116 -9.22 4.14 -16.27
C ALA A 116 -9.69 4.28 -14.80
N GLU A 117 -10.62 3.44 -14.36
CA GLU A 117 -11.11 3.41 -12.99
C GLU A 117 -10.00 3.03 -11.99
N VAL A 118 -9.24 1.97 -12.28
CA VAL A 118 -8.11 1.55 -11.44
C VAL A 118 -7.08 2.67 -11.33
N MET A 119 -6.69 3.29 -12.45
CA MET A 119 -5.78 4.44 -12.45
C MET A 119 -6.33 5.58 -11.61
N PHE A 120 -7.60 5.98 -11.80
CA PHE A 120 -8.21 7.08 -11.06
C PHE A 120 -8.27 6.81 -9.56
N ILE A 121 -8.76 5.63 -9.18
CA ILE A 121 -8.90 5.26 -7.76
C ILE A 121 -7.54 5.29 -7.07
N LEU A 122 -6.49 4.73 -7.69
CA LEU A 122 -5.19 4.59 -7.05
C LEU A 122 -4.36 5.87 -7.05
N THR A 123 -4.47 6.71 -8.10
CA THR A 123 -3.65 7.93 -8.23
C THR A 123 -4.31 9.18 -7.68
N PHE A 124 -5.63 9.25 -7.69
CA PHE A 124 -6.38 10.44 -7.27
C PHE A 124 -7.44 10.14 -6.21
N GLY A 125 -8.34 9.19 -6.44
CA GLY A 125 -9.50 8.94 -5.60
C GLY A 125 -9.15 8.51 -4.18
N ALA A 126 -8.33 7.46 -4.02
CA ALA A 126 -7.91 6.98 -2.72
C ALA A 126 -7.01 7.99 -1.97
N PRO A 127 -6.00 8.64 -2.60
CA PRO A 127 -5.25 9.71 -1.96
C PRO A 127 -6.10 10.89 -1.52
N LEU A 128 -7.02 11.37 -2.35
CA LEU A 128 -7.92 12.46 -2.00
C LEU A 128 -8.78 12.13 -0.78
N LEU A 129 -9.44 10.96 -0.81
CA LEU A 129 -10.27 10.51 0.30
C LEU A 129 -9.45 10.32 1.58
N PHE A 130 -8.24 9.77 1.47
CA PHE A 130 -7.31 9.63 2.59
C PHE A 130 -6.96 10.98 3.22
N LEU A 131 -6.60 11.99 2.42
CA LEU A 131 -6.25 13.32 2.91
C LEU A 131 -7.44 14.01 3.58
N LEU A 132 -8.64 13.93 3.00
CA LEU A 132 -9.85 14.49 3.57
C LEU A 132 -10.22 13.82 4.91
N LEU A 133 -10.13 12.49 4.97
CA LEU A 133 -10.34 11.75 6.21
C LEU A 133 -9.27 12.05 7.26
N CYS A 134 -8.01 12.23 6.85
CA CYS A 134 -6.94 12.65 7.75
C CYS A 134 -7.28 14.00 8.40
N LEU A 135 -7.64 15.00 7.60
CA LEU A 135 -8.06 16.32 8.10
C LEU A 135 -9.27 16.21 9.04
N TYR A 136 -10.27 15.41 8.68
CA TYR A 136 -11.46 15.20 9.49
C TYR A 136 -11.14 14.61 10.87
N VAL A 137 -10.38 13.51 10.90
CA VAL A 137 -10.02 12.79 12.13
C VAL A 137 -9.14 13.65 13.03
N TYR A 138 -8.09 14.26 12.49
CA TYR A 138 -7.16 15.06 13.29
C TYR A 138 -7.75 16.38 13.77
N THR A 139 -8.68 16.97 13.02
CA THR A 139 -9.44 18.15 13.48
C THR A 139 -10.32 17.78 14.68
N ALA A 140 -10.96 16.61 14.68
CA ALA A 140 -11.73 16.12 15.83
C ALA A 140 -10.82 15.88 17.05
N LEU A 141 -9.63 15.32 16.84
CA LEU A 141 -8.64 15.07 17.91
C LEU A 141 -8.12 16.37 18.55
N ILE A 142 -7.81 17.39 17.74
CA ILE A 142 -7.33 18.69 18.27
C ILE A 142 -8.45 19.43 19.03
N ARG A 143 -9.68 19.39 18.52
CA ARG A 143 -10.81 20.05 19.16
C ARG A 143 -11.39 19.28 20.34
N GLU A 144 -10.88 18.07 20.61
CA GLU A 144 -11.37 17.14 21.64
C GLU A 144 -12.90 16.94 21.58
N LYS A 145 -13.47 16.93 20.36
CA LYS A 145 -14.91 16.73 20.13
C LYS A 145 -15.16 15.45 19.35
N ALA A 146 -16.12 14.66 19.84
CA ALA A 146 -16.58 13.47 19.13
C ALA A 146 -17.44 13.88 17.93
N TYR A 147 -16.90 13.77 16.72
CA TYR A 147 -17.63 14.00 15.48
C TYR A 147 -18.44 12.74 15.09
N PRO A 148 -19.52 12.91 14.31
CA PRO A 148 -20.31 11.77 13.85
C PRO A 148 -19.46 10.81 13.01
N ALA A 149 -19.70 9.51 13.11
CA ALA A 149 -19.00 8.46 12.35
C ALA A 149 -17.45 8.47 12.48
N LEU A 150 -16.86 9.10 13.52
CA LEU A 150 -15.41 9.26 13.69
C LEU A 150 -14.68 7.89 13.69
N ARG A 151 -15.24 6.86 14.35
CA ARG A 151 -14.68 5.49 14.37
C ARG A 151 -14.67 4.86 12.97
N PHE A 152 -15.73 5.09 12.18
CA PHE A 152 -15.82 4.61 10.81
C PHE A 152 -14.81 5.33 9.90
N ALA A 153 -14.74 6.66 9.99
CA ALA A 153 -13.77 7.48 9.25
C ALA A 153 -12.32 7.05 9.51
N THR A 154 -11.95 6.78 10.77
CA THR A 154 -10.62 6.29 11.13
C THR A 154 -10.36 4.89 10.56
N ARG A 155 -11.36 4.01 10.57
CA ARG A 155 -11.24 2.67 9.99
C ARG A 155 -10.95 2.72 8.50
N VAL A 156 -11.66 3.58 7.77
CA VAL A 156 -11.45 3.81 6.34
C VAL A 156 -10.08 4.45 6.09
N LEU A 157 -9.71 5.47 6.87
CA LEU A 157 -8.40 6.14 6.79
C LEU A 157 -7.25 5.14 6.87
N VAL A 158 -7.25 4.28 7.89
CA VAL A 158 -6.21 3.27 8.09
C VAL A 158 -6.19 2.23 6.96
N ARG A 159 -7.36 1.85 6.44
CA ARG A 159 -7.45 0.89 5.32
C ARG A 159 -6.93 1.49 4.02
N LEU A 160 -7.22 2.76 3.74
CA LEU A 160 -6.78 3.44 2.52
C LEU A 160 -5.27 3.62 2.44
N ARG A 161 -4.56 3.67 3.56
CA ARG A 161 -3.09 3.79 3.60
C ARG A 161 -2.39 2.77 2.69
N HIS A 162 -2.91 1.55 2.59
CA HIS A 162 -2.33 0.48 1.77
C HIS A 162 -2.61 0.62 0.26
N TRP A 163 -3.59 1.47 -0.11
CA TRP A 163 -4.03 1.66 -1.50
C TRP A 163 -3.51 2.96 -2.13
N ILE A 164 -2.67 3.70 -1.41
CA ILE A 164 -2.04 4.91 -1.94
C ILE A 164 -0.84 4.49 -2.79
N MET A 165 -0.87 4.79 -4.09
CA MET A 165 0.14 4.36 -5.07
C MET A 165 0.62 5.49 -5.98
N VAL A 166 0.59 6.75 -5.50
CA VAL A 166 1.07 7.92 -6.27
C VAL A 166 2.59 7.86 -6.49
N ASP A 167 3.32 7.33 -5.53
CA ASP A 167 4.76 7.05 -5.60
C ASP A 167 5.08 6.04 -6.72
N VAL A 168 4.29 4.97 -6.79
CA VAL A 168 4.40 3.95 -7.85
C VAL A 168 4.09 4.55 -9.22
N PHE A 169 3.05 5.37 -9.33
CA PHE A 169 2.71 6.07 -10.57
C PHE A 169 3.83 7.01 -11.04
N PHE A 170 4.45 7.78 -10.12
CA PHE A 170 5.59 8.64 -10.43
C PHE A 170 6.78 7.86 -10.99
N ILE A 171 7.13 6.73 -10.35
CA ILE A 171 8.21 5.86 -10.82
C ILE A 171 7.86 5.21 -12.16
N SER A 172 6.60 4.80 -12.35
CA SER A 172 6.12 4.27 -13.62
C SER A 172 6.30 5.25 -14.77
N THR A 173 6.16 6.55 -14.49
CA THR A 173 6.41 7.59 -15.49
C THR A 173 7.87 7.66 -15.90
N LEU A 174 8.80 7.50 -14.96
CA LEU A 174 10.24 7.44 -15.29
C LEU A 174 10.56 6.21 -16.14
N VAL A 175 9.97 5.07 -15.83
CA VAL A 175 10.13 3.84 -16.62
C VAL A 175 9.50 4.01 -18.02
N ALA A 176 8.32 4.61 -18.10
CA ALA A 176 7.67 4.91 -19.37
C ALA A 176 8.50 5.90 -20.21
N TYR A 177 9.10 6.91 -19.58
CA TYR A 177 10.00 7.85 -20.25
C TYR A 177 11.19 7.15 -20.92
N ILE A 178 11.85 6.22 -20.22
CA ILE A 178 12.97 5.46 -20.78
C ILE A 178 12.53 4.71 -22.05
N LYS A 179 11.32 4.11 -22.03
CA LYS A 179 10.76 3.41 -23.20
C LYS A 179 10.36 4.35 -24.33
N LEU A 180 9.83 5.52 -24.00
CA LEU A 180 9.39 6.52 -24.98
C LEU A 180 10.57 7.24 -25.66
N SER A 181 11.63 7.50 -24.92
CA SER A 181 12.79 8.27 -25.39
C SER A 181 13.57 7.59 -26.52
N SER A 182 13.40 6.27 -26.72
CA SER A 182 13.97 5.54 -27.86
C SER A 182 13.21 5.77 -29.18
N VAL A 183 11.94 6.21 -29.10
CA VAL A 183 11.04 6.30 -30.27
C VAL A 183 10.54 7.73 -30.55
N ALA A 184 10.46 8.56 -29.50
CA ALA A 184 9.86 9.89 -29.56
C ALA A 184 10.64 10.89 -28.70
N THR A 185 10.56 12.17 -29.03
CA THR A 185 11.06 13.22 -28.14
C THR A 185 10.03 13.50 -27.05
N VAL A 186 10.44 13.36 -25.80
CA VAL A 186 9.56 13.49 -24.64
C VAL A 186 10.01 14.64 -23.76
N GLU A 187 9.10 15.57 -23.50
CA GLU A 187 9.31 16.68 -22.58
C GLU A 187 8.41 16.52 -21.34
N PHE A 188 8.99 16.68 -20.15
CA PHE A 188 8.22 16.69 -18.92
C PHE A 188 7.48 18.02 -18.74
N GLY A 189 6.19 17.92 -18.47
CA GLY A 189 5.37 19.07 -18.08
C GLY A 189 5.56 19.46 -16.62
N SER A 190 4.98 20.58 -16.22
CA SER A 190 5.05 21.11 -14.84
C SER A 190 4.44 20.17 -13.82
N ALA A 191 3.39 19.41 -14.17
CA ALA A 191 2.78 18.44 -13.28
C ALA A 191 3.75 17.31 -12.89
N PHE A 192 4.62 16.87 -13.80
CA PHE A 192 5.62 15.84 -13.49
C PHE A 192 6.54 16.26 -12.34
N TYR A 193 7.05 17.48 -12.36
CA TYR A 193 7.91 18.00 -11.29
C TYR A 193 7.16 18.18 -9.97
N LEU A 194 5.85 18.46 -10.00
CA LEU A 194 5.01 18.53 -8.82
C LEU A 194 4.69 17.15 -8.24
N MET A 195 4.72 16.09 -9.04
CA MET A 195 4.44 14.72 -8.56
C MET A 195 5.51 14.20 -7.59
N PHE A 196 6.76 14.65 -7.73
CA PHE A 196 7.84 14.27 -6.81
C PHE A 196 7.56 14.76 -5.37
N PRO A 197 7.44 16.09 -5.10
CA PRO A 197 7.10 16.56 -3.76
C PRO A 197 5.72 16.06 -3.29
N LEU A 198 4.75 15.86 -4.19
CA LEU A 198 3.46 15.27 -3.87
C LEU A 198 3.62 13.85 -3.31
N SER A 199 4.39 12.99 -3.96
CA SER A 199 4.66 11.61 -3.51
C SER A 199 5.36 11.61 -2.16
N VAL A 200 6.38 12.42 -1.98
CA VAL A 200 7.11 12.54 -0.71
C VAL A 200 6.19 12.99 0.43
N MET A 201 5.38 14.04 0.19
CA MET A 201 4.45 14.55 1.20
C MET A 201 3.35 13.56 1.52
N LEU A 202 2.90 12.78 0.55
CA LEU A 202 1.88 11.75 0.74
C LEU A 202 2.40 10.59 1.58
N ILE A 203 3.64 10.14 1.32
CA ILE A 203 4.34 9.14 2.13
C ILE A 203 4.50 9.67 3.57
N ARG A 204 4.97 10.90 3.74
CA ARG A 204 5.12 11.52 5.07
C ARG A 204 3.78 11.63 5.80
N THR A 205 2.70 12.00 5.10
CA THR A 205 1.34 12.01 5.70
C THR A 205 0.94 10.61 6.14
N SER A 206 1.20 9.59 5.31
CA SER A 206 0.85 8.20 5.63
C SER A 206 1.63 7.67 6.84
N VAL A 207 2.92 7.95 6.93
CA VAL A 207 3.79 7.53 8.05
C VAL A 207 3.42 8.29 9.33
N SER A 208 3.08 9.57 9.25
CA SER A 208 2.75 10.40 10.43
C SER A 208 1.43 10.04 11.13
N ILE A 209 0.71 9.01 10.68
CA ILE A 209 -0.54 8.54 11.29
C ILE A 209 -0.29 7.25 12.08
N PRO A 210 0.05 7.31 13.39
CA PRO A 210 0.24 6.14 14.24
C PRO A 210 -1.11 5.50 14.56
N GLN A 211 -1.42 4.40 13.91
CA GLN A 211 -2.74 3.74 13.96
C GLN A 211 -3.21 3.45 15.38
N HIS A 212 -2.34 2.86 16.21
CA HIS A 212 -2.65 2.46 17.56
C HIS A 212 -2.98 3.65 18.46
N TRP A 213 -2.16 4.71 18.37
CA TRP A 213 -2.33 5.95 19.13
C TRP A 213 -3.64 6.67 18.74
N VAL A 214 -3.95 6.74 17.44
CA VAL A 214 -5.19 7.39 16.95
C VAL A 214 -6.42 6.68 17.48
N TYR A 215 -6.47 5.34 17.45
CA TYR A 215 -7.58 4.59 18.02
C TYR A 215 -7.73 4.78 19.53
N TYR A 216 -6.62 4.85 20.26
CA TYR A 216 -6.64 5.15 21.68
C TYR A 216 -7.26 6.52 21.98
N LYS A 217 -6.81 7.57 21.27
CA LYS A 217 -7.34 8.93 21.48
C LYS A 217 -8.82 9.05 21.12
N ILE A 218 -9.24 8.43 20.03
CA ILE A 218 -10.65 8.40 19.63
C ILE A 218 -11.51 7.65 20.65
N HIS A 219 -11.02 6.53 21.16
CA HIS A 219 -11.75 5.77 22.18
C HIS A 219 -11.98 6.62 23.44
N ARG A 220 -10.96 7.34 23.88
CA ARG A 220 -11.11 8.29 25.00
C ARG A 220 -12.13 9.41 24.72
N LEU A 221 -12.08 9.99 23.53
CA LEU A 221 -13.02 11.05 23.12
C LEU A 221 -14.48 10.57 23.06
N THR A 222 -14.70 9.30 22.75
CA THR A 222 -16.05 8.71 22.66
C THR A 222 -16.54 8.12 23.98
N GLY A 223 -15.95 8.50 25.13
CA GLY A 223 -16.36 8.08 26.47
C GLY A 223 -15.92 6.66 26.85
N GLY A 224 -14.92 6.10 26.15
CA GLY A 224 -14.39 4.78 26.47
C GLY A 224 -13.61 4.75 27.79
N HIS A 225 -13.83 3.70 28.58
CA HIS A 225 -13.11 3.45 29.81
C HIS A 225 -11.64 3.04 29.56
N ALA A 226 -10.86 3.00 30.65
CA ALA A 226 -9.44 2.64 30.59
C ALA A 226 -9.19 1.32 29.84
N VAL A 227 -8.02 1.23 29.23
CA VAL A 227 -7.56 0.01 28.54
C VAL A 227 -7.57 -1.16 29.53
N GLN A 228 -8.24 -2.24 29.15
CA GLN A 228 -8.31 -3.42 30.00
C GLN A 228 -6.97 -4.14 30.03
N ALA A 229 -6.60 -4.67 31.19
CA ALA A 229 -5.40 -5.49 31.33
C ALA A 229 -5.53 -6.78 30.52
N ALA A 230 -4.41 -7.29 30.02
CA ALA A 230 -4.34 -8.56 29.31
C ALA A 230 -4.54 -9.71 30.30
N THR A 231 -5.69 -10.39 30.21
CA THR A 231 -5.98 -11.66 30.90
C THR A 231 -6.13 -12.76 29.88
N GLU A 232 -6.07 -14.03 30.31
CA GLU A 232 -6.16 -15.19 29.40
C GLU A 232 -7.51 -15.29 28.66
N ASP A 233 -8.57 -14.75 29.27
CA ASP A 233 -9.93 -14.74 28.69
C ASP A 233 -10.15 -13.64 27.64
N LYS A 234 -9.19 -12.76 27.41
CA LYS A 234 -9.32 -11.64 26.48
C LYS A 234 -8.59 -11.88 25.16
N ILE A 235 -9.15 -11.32 24.10
CA ILE A 235 -8.60 -11.36 22.75
C ILE A 235 -8.02 -9.99 22.42
N CYS A 236 -6.79 -9.97 21.90
CA CYS A 236 -6.20 -8.77 21.34
C CYS A 236 -6.79 -8.47 19.95
N CYS A 237 -7.34 -7.28 19.78
CA CYS A 237 -7.86 -6.84 18.49
C CYS A 237 -6.71 -6.63 17.49
N SER A 238 -6.74 -7.31 16.35
CA SER A 238 -5.69 -7.23 15.32
C SER A 238 -5.52 -5.83 14.68
N ARG A 239 -6.48 -4.90 14.89
CA ARG A 239 -6.45 -3.55 14.33
C ARG A 239 -6.00 -2.50 15.32
N CYS A 240 -6.62 -2.45 16.50
CA CYS A 240 -6.30 -1.42 17.49
C CYS A 240 -5.33 -1.92 18.56
N LEU A 241 -4.95 -3.19 18.57
CA LEU A 241 -4.02 -3.87 19.49
C LEU A 241 -4.43 -3.79 20.98
N TYR A 242 -5.71 -3.52 21.27
CA TYR A 242 -6.24 -3.54 22.63
C TYR A 242 -6.93 -4.85 22.96
N PHE A 243 -6.73 -5.34 24.19
CA PHE A 243 -7.41 -6.52 24.70
C PHE A 243 -8.87 -6.21 25.02
N ARG A 244 -9.77 -7.12 24.60
CA ARG A 244 -11.21 -7.05 24.80
C ARG A 244 -11.77 -8.43 25.17
N ASP A 245 -12.92 -8.43 25.83
CA ASP A 245 -13.62 -9.66 26.19
C ASP A 245 -14.06 -10.41 24.92
N LYS A 246 -14.02 -11.74 24.96
CA LYS A 246 -14.35 -12.60 23.81
C LYS A 246 -15.78 -12.38 23.29
N ASP A 247 -16.69 -11.99 24.19
CA ASP A 247 -18.11 -11.81 23.90
C ASP A 247 -18.42 -10.42 23.33
N GLU A 248 -17.46 -9.49 23.38
CA GLU A 248 -17.62 -8.13 22.85
C GLU A 248 -17.45 -8.10 21.32
N GLN A 249 -18.55 -8.20 20.59
CA GLN A 249 -18.55 -8.10 19.14
C GLN A 249 -19.53 -7.02 18.65
N PRO A 250 -19.07 -6.06 17.83
CA PRO A 250 -17.70 -5.76 17.38
C PRO A 250 -16.82 -5.07 18.45
N CYS A 251 -15.50 -4.99 18.22
CA CYS A 251 -14.55 -4.34 19.13
C CYS A 251 -15.01 -2.94 19.54
N GLY A 252 -15.19 -2.68 20.84
CA GLY A 252 -15.68 -1.40 21.35
C GLY A 252 -14.77 -0.20 21.06
N VAL A 253 -13.46 -0.43 20.76
CA VAL A 253 -12.51 0.65 20.42
C VAL A 253 -12.59 1.03 18.95
N CYS A 254 -12.37 0.09 18.04
CA CYS A 254 -12.25 0.36 16.61
C CYS A 254 -13.45 -0.13 15.79
N GLY A 255 -14.36 -0.92 16.39
CA GLY A 255 -15.53 -1.52 15.74
C GLY A 255 -15.16 -2.56 14.68
N ALA A 256 -13.98 -3.16 14.73
CA ALA A 256 -13.61 -4.32 13.91
C ALA A 256 -14.07 -5.61 14.56
N ASP A 257 -14.24 -6.66 13.76
CA ASP A 257 -14.55 -7.99 14.30
C ASP A 257 -13.37 -8.51 15.13
N LEU A 258 -13.68 -9.10 16.29
CA LEU A 258 -12.69 -9.70 17.19
C LEU A 258 -12.50 -11.17 16.84
N TYR A 259 -11.26 -11.54 16.57
CA TYR A 259 -10.86 -12.93 16.35
C TYR A 259 -9.43 -13.15 16.84
N ARG A 260 -9.18 -14.33 17.42
CA ARG A 260 -7.83 -14.70 17.88
C ARG A 260 -6.89 -14.88 16.69
N ARG A 261 -7.35 -15.53 15.63
CA ARG A 261 -6.68 -15.66 14.33
C ARG A 261 -7.72 -15.38 13.25
N ARG A 262 -7.29 -14.81 12.14
CA ARG A 262 -8.21 -14.40 11.07
C ARG A 262 -8.94 -15.62 10.51
N PRO A 263 -10.28 -15.68 10.58
CA PRO A 263 -11.04 -16.84 10.13
C PRO A 263 -10.84 -17.05 8.62
N LYS A 264 -10.67 -18.31 8.21
CA LYS A 264 -10.48 -18.72 6.79
C LYS A 264 -9.34 -18.01 6.05
N SER A 265 -8.35 -17.44 6.78
CA SER A 265 -7.23 -16.72 6.20
C SER A 265 -6.50 -17.52 5.12
N LEU A 266 -6.12 -18.77 5.42
CA LEU A 266 -5.42 -19.64 4.47
C LEU A 266 -6.25 -19.97 3.23
N SER A 267 -7.53 -20.32 3.42
CA SER A 267 -8.41 -20.67 2.29
C SER A 267 -8.67 -19.49 1.36
N ILE A 268 -8.88 -18.29 1.92
CA ILE A 268 -9.11 -17.07 1.13
C ILE A 268 -7.82 -16.66 0.40
N SER A 269 -6.68 -16.67 1.11
CA SER A 269 -5.39 -16.35 0.52
C SER A 269 -5.02 -17.33 -0.61
N LEU A 270 -5.24 -18.63 -0.39
CA LEU A 270 -5.02 -19.67 -1.41
C LEU A 270 -5.94 -19.48 -2.62
N ALA A 271 -7.23 -19.19 -2.40
CA ALA A 271 -8.16 -18.98 -3.50
C ALA A 271 -7.74 -17.80 -4.40
N PHE A 272 -7.32 -16.68 -3.80
CA PHE A 272 -6.80 -15.55 -4.57
C PHE A 272 -5.49 -15.89 -5.28
N LEU A 273 -4.60 -16.66 -4.65
CA LEU A 273 -3.35 -17.09 -5.27
C LEU A 273 -3.57 -18.00 -6.47
N VAL A 274 -4.47 -18.98 -6.35
CA VAL A 274 -4.83 -19.91 -7.44
C VAL A 274 -5.49 -19.14 -8.59
N ALA A 275 -6.40 -18.22 -8.30
CA ALA A 275 -7.01 -17.36 -9.31
C ALA A 275 -5.96 -16.51 -10.03
N ALA A 276 -5.02 -15.91 -9.28
CA ALA A 276 -3.91 -15.16 -9.87
C ALA A 276 -3.02 -16.03 -10.76
N PHE A 277 -2.70 -17.24 -10.32
CA PHE A 277 -1.90 -18.20 -11.09
C PHE A 277 -2.60 -18.60 -12.40
N ILE A 278 -3.89 -18.86 -12.38
CA ILE A 278 -4.67 -19.21 -13.60
C ILE A 278 -4.66 -18.02 -14.57
N LEU A 279 -4.89 -16.79 -14.07
CA LEU A 279 -4.93 -15.59 -14.92
C LEU A 279 -3.53 -15.16 -15.42
N TYR A 280 -2.48 -15.63 -14.79
CA TYR A 280 -1.11 -15.36 -15.23
C TYR A 280 -0.78 -15.93 -16.62
N PHE A 281 -1.39 -17.06 -17.00
CA PHE A 281 -1.20 -17.65 -18.32
C PHE A 281 -1.75 -16.75 -19.44
N PRO A 282 -3.05 -16.36 -19.44
CA PRO A 282 -3.56 -15.47 -20.48
C PRO A 282 -2.89 -14.09 -20.46
N ALA A 283 -2.43 -13.60 -19.29
CA ALA A 283 -1.72 -12.33 -19.18
C ALA A 283 -0.39 -12.32 -19.96
N ASN A 284 0.27 -13.47 -20.12
CA ASN A 284 1.56 -13.59 -20.84
C ASN A 284 1.41 -14.08 -22.28
N ILE A 285 0.32 -14.79 -22.60
CA ILE A 285 0.08 -15.35 -23.95
C ILE A 285 -0.61 -14.35 -24.86
N LEU A 286 -1.58 -13.61 -24.33
CA LEU A 286 -2.32 -12.62 -25.08
C LEU A 286 -1.48 -11.37 -25.36
N PRO A 287 -1.78 -10.62 -26.43
CA PRO A 287 -1.10 -9.38 -26.71
C PRO A 287 -1.38 -8.35 -25.60
N ILE A 288 -0.31 -7.73 -25.12
CA ILE A 288 -0.42 -6.65 -24.14
C ILE A 288 -0.63 -5.30 -24.81
N MET A 289 -0.12 -5.16 -26.02
CA MET A 289 -0.12 -3.94 -26.79
C MET A 289 -0.24 -4.26 -28.28
N ILE A 290 -1.11 -3.55 -28.97
CA ILE A 290 -1.28 -3.60 -30.41
C ILE A 290 -0.88 -2.24 -30.95
N SER A 291 0.22 -2.20 -31.69
CA SER A 291 0.75 -0.98 -32.34
C SER A 291 0.35 -1.00 -33.82
N SER A 292 -0.33 0.04 -34.25
CA SER A 292 -0.71 0.25 -35.65
C SER A 292 0.08 1.41 -36.21
N ASN A 293 1.02 1.12 -37.09
CA ASN A 293 1.74 2.09 -37.92
C ASN A 293 1.14 2.08 -39.33
N PRO A 294 1.33 3.14 -40.14
CA PRO A 294 0.82 3.18 -41.51
C PRO A 294 1.28 2.04 -42.41
N THR A 295 2.38 1.37 -42.06
CA THR A 295 3.02 0.31 -42.84
C THR A 295 2.86 -1.08 -42.26
N ALA A 296 2.58 -1.23 -40.97
CA ALA A 296 2.51 -2.52 -40.29
C ALA A 296 1.60 -2.50 -39.05
N LEU A 297 0.94 -3.64 -38.80
CA LEU A 297 0.24 -3.91 -37.54
C LEU A 297 1.11 -4.85 -36.73
N GLU A 298 1.64 -4.37 -35.63
CA GLU A 298 2.49 -5.16 -34.75
C GLU A 298 1.69 -5.57 -33.49
N ILE A 299 1.65 -6.87 -33.26
CA ILE A 299 1.00 -7.47 -32.09
C ILE A 299 2.09 -7.89 -31.11
N ASN A 300 2.24 -7.14 -30.03
CA ASN A 300 3.30 -7.38 -29.06
C ASN A 300 2.78 -8.02 -27.79
N THR A 301 3.28 -9.23 -27.49
CA THR A 301 3.17 -9.84 -26.17
C THR A 301 4.29 -9.28 -25.26
N ILE A 302 4.19 -9.49 -23.94
CA ILE A 302 5.25 -9.06 -22.99
C ILE A 302 6.58 -9.67 -23.41
N PHE A 303 6.60 -10.98 -23.73
CA PHE A 303 7.81 -11.70 -24.07
C PHE A 303 8.41 -11.23 -25.40
N ASN A 304 7.60 -11.05 -26.44
CA ASN A 304 8.07 -10.54 -27.72
C ASN A 304 8.68 -9.14 -27.60
N GLY A 305 8.07 -8.28 -26.79
CA GLY A 305 8.62 -6.94 -26.53
C GLY A 305 9.99 -6.96 -25.83
N ILE A 306 10.22 -7.91 -24.94
CA ILE A 306 11.54 -8.11 -24.29
C ILE A 306 12.57 -8.58 -25.29
N VAL A 307 12.24 -9.58 -26.10
CA VAL A 307 13.15 -10.13 -27.13
C VAL A 307 13.50 -9.06 -28.16
N TYR A 308 12.51 -8.31 -28.64
CA TYR A 308 12.72 -7.21 -29.59
C TYR A 308 13.73 -6.18 -29.05
N MET A 309 13.54 -5.71 -27.80
CA MET A 309 14.45 -4.75 -27.19
C MET A 309 15.85 -5.32 -26.92
N TRP A 310 15.93 -6.61 -26.67
CA TRP A 310 17.22 -7.30 -26.49
C TRP A 310 18.01 -7.34 -27.80
N ASP A 311 17.35 -7.65 -28.91
CA ASP A 311 17.95 -7.76 -30.24
C ASP A 311 18.29 -6.38 -30.84
N ASP A 312 17.49 -5.36 -30.51
CA ASP A 312 17.72 -3.96 -30.93
C ASP A 312 18.90 -3.28 -30.20
N GLY A 313 19.48 -3.96 -29.19
CA GLY A 313 20.66 -3.50 -28.44
C GLY A 313 20.35 -2.84 -27.10
N ASP A 314 19.10 -2.54 -26.80
CA ASP A 314 18.65 -1.92 -25.54
C ASP A 314 18.52 -2.94 -24.40
N ARG A 315 19.59 -3.69 -24.15
CA ARG A 315 19.63 -4.79 -23.18
C ARG A 315 19.24 -4.40 -21.75
N LEU A 316 19.62 -3.18 -21.34
CA LEU A 316 19.28 -2.69 -20.00
C LEU A 316 17.76 -2.54 -19.84
N ILE A 317 17.10 -1.99 -20.86
CA ILE A 317 15.62 -1.82 -20.86
C ILE A 317 14.95 -3.21 -20.89
N ALA A 318 15.43 -4.13 -21.72
CA ALA A 318 14.91 -5.51 -21.77
C ALA A 318 14.99 -6.20 -20.40
N VAL A 319 16.11 -6.06 -19.66
CA VAL A 319 16.28 -6.63 -18.31
C VAL A 319 15.32 -5.99 -17.31
N ILE A 320 15.13 -4.67 -17.36
CA ILE A 320 14.19 -3.96 -16.47
C ILE A 320 12.75 -4.46 -16.72
N ILE A 321 12.33 -4.57 -17.97
CA ILE A 321 10.98 -5.05 -18.31
C ILE A 321 10.81 -6.51 -17.90
N PHE A 322 11.78 -7.39 -18.19
CA PHE A 322 11.74 -8.79 -17.79
C PHE A 322 11.61 -8.93 -16.27
N SER A 323 12.43 -8.18 -15.51
CA SER A 323 12.40 -8.26 -14.05
C SER A 323 11.07 -7.76 -13.47
N ALA A 324 10.52 -6.67 -13.98
CA ALA A 324 9.29 -6.08 -13.47
C ALA A 324 8.04 -6.89 -13.89
N SER A 325 7.92 -7.26 -15.16
CA SER A 325 6.69 -7.82 -15.73
C SER A 325 6.59 -9.35 -15.61
N ILE A 326 7.73 -10.07 -15.60
CA ILE A 326 7.72 -11.54 -15.52
C ILE A 326 8.28 -12.02 -14.17
N MET A 327 9.47 -11.57 -13.78
CA MET A 327 10.16 -12.12 -12.61
C MET A 327 9.45 -11.74 -11.30
N LEU A 328 9.04 -10.48 -11.10
CA LEU A 328 8.40 -10.03 -9.86
C LEU A 328 7.05 -10.73 -9.59
N PRO A 329 6.09 -10.84 -10.55
CA PRO A 329 4.84 -11.58 -10.33
C PRO A 329 5.08 -13.06 -10.00
N VAL A 330 6.00 -13.72 -10.70
CA VAL A 330 6.36 -15.13 -10.45
C VAL A 330 6.95 -15.31 -9.05
N LEU A 331 7.94 -14.50 -8.68
CA LEU A 331 8.54 -14.54 -7.35
C LEU A 331 7.51 -14.35 -6.25
N LYS A 332 6.56 -13.43 -6.46
CA LYS A 332 5.49 -13.16 -5.50
C LYS A 332 4.53 -14.34 -5.38
N ILE A 333 4.14 -14.98 -6.48
CA ILE A 333 3.31 -16.18 -6.47
C ILE A 333 4.03 -17.31 -5.73
N ILE A 334 5.31 -17.53 -6.00
CA ILE A 334 6.13 -18.55 -5.34
C ILE A 334 6.28 -18.24 -3.85
N ALA A 335 6.60 -17.00 -3.48
CA ALA A 335 6.74 -16.59 -2.09
C ALA A 335 5.43 -16.80 -1.30
N MET A 336 4.29 -16.41 -1.85
CA MET A 336 2.98 -16.63 -1.23
C MET A 336 2.64 -18.12 -1.14
N ALA A 337 2.96 -18.91 -2.16
CA ALA A 337 2.77 -20.36 -2.12
C ALA A 337 3.61 -21.01 -1.00
N VAL A 338 4.87 -20.62 -0.84
CA VAL A 338 5.76 -21.08 0.23
C VAL A 338 5.22 -20.67 1.62
N LEU A 339 4.72 -19.45 1.77
CA LEU A 339 4.13 -18.96 3.01
C LEU A 339 2.86 -19.75 3.39
N ILE A 340 1.95 -19.95 2.44
CA ILE A 340 0.72 -20.72 2.64
C ILE A 340 1.04 -22.19 2.95
N TYR A 341 1.97 -22.80 2.21
CA TYR A 341 2.43 -24.17 2.45
C TYR A 341 3.01 -24.33 3.86
N SER A 342 3.86 -23.38 4.27
CA SER A 342 4.52 -23.40 5.59
C SER A 342 3.52 -23.25 6.74
N ALA A 343 2.45 -22.46 6.53
CA ALA A 343 1.39 -22.29 7.52
C ALA A 343 0.46 -23.50 7.61
N TYR A 344 0.32 -24.27 6.52
CA TYR A 344 -0.60 -25.42 6.47
C TYR A 344 0.08 -26.74 6.89
N PHE A 345 1.24 -27.04 6.31
CA PHE A 345 1.92 -28.33 6.50
C PHE A 345 3.08 -28.23 7.50
N LYS A 346 4.22 -27.76 7.04
CA LYS A 346 5.47 -27.69 7.80
C LYS A 346 6.27 -26.45 7.39
N PRO A 347 6.78 -25.68 8.35
CA PRO A 347 7.61 -24.52 8.01
C PRO A 347 8.87 -24.94 7.23
N VAL A 348 9.07 -24.33 6.06
CA VAL A 348 10.23 -24.58 5.17
C VAL A 348 11.49 -23.95 5.76
N MET A 349 11.33 -22.85 6.48
CA MET A 349 12.40 -22.09 7.14
C MET A 349 11.95 -21.67 8.55
N SER A 350 12.87 -21.13 9.36
CA SER A 350 12.52 -20.57 10.67
C SER A 350 11.44 -19.48 10.55
N ALA A 351 10.58 -19.36 11.54
CA ALA A 351 9.47 -18.39 11.52
C ALA A 351 9.94 -16.96 11.35
N ASP A 352 11.12 -16.57 11.88
CA ASP A 352 11.71 -15.24 11.66
C ASP A 352 11.95 -14.94 10.19
N LYS A 353 12.58 -15.89 9.45
CA LYS A 353 12.86 -15.75 8.01
C LYS A 353 11.55 -15.70 7.21
N MET A 354 10.56 -16.49 7.62
CA MET A 354 9.23 -16.48 6.98
C MET A 354 8.49 -15.16 7.22
N SER A 355 8.61 -14.56 8.41
CA SER A 355 8.06 -13.23 8.69
C SER A 355 8.74 -12.14 7.85
N VAL A 356 10.05 -12.23 7.66
CA VAL A 356 10.78 -11.34 6.74
C VAL A 356 10.33 -11.54 5.31
N LEU A 357 10.20 -12.78 4.83
CA LEU A 357 9.69 -13.09 3.51
C LEU A 357 8.28 -12.50 3.28
N TYR A 358 7.39 -12.64 4.26
CA TYR A 358 6.06 -12.04 4.21
C TYR A 358 6.11 -10.51 4.06
N ARG A 359 6.89 -9.82 4.90
CA ARG A 359 7.05 -8.35 4.83
C ARG A 359 7.61 -7.88 3.48
N ILE A 360 8.60 -8.60 2.96
CA ILE A 360 9.18 -8.31 1.63
C ILE A 360 8.11 -8.50 0.55
N THR A 361 7.36 -9.61 0.59
CA THR A 361 6.31 -9.92 -0.39
C THR A 361 5.18 -8.87 -0.34
N GLU A 362 4.78 -8.44 0.84
CA GLU A 362 3.78 -7.39 1.03
C GLU A 362 4.28 -6.02 0.51
N SER A 363 5.51 -5.66 0.83
CA SER A 363 6.13 -4.40 0.38
C SER A 363 6.28 -4.36 -1.15
N ILE A 364 6.81 -5.43 -1.76
CA ILE A 364 6.96 -5.54 -3.22
C ILE A 364 5.60 -5.59 -3.92
N GLY A 365 4.54 -5.99 -3.21
CA GLY A 365 3.19 -6.10 -3.77
C GLY A 365 2.72 -4.82 -4.46
N ARG A 366 2.99 -3.66 -3.88
CA ARG A 366 2.63 -2.35 -4.44
C ARG A 366 3.42 -2.00 -5.71
N TRP A 367 4.68 -2.36 -5.76
CA TRP A 367 5.57 -2.09 -6.90
C TRP A 367 5.20 -2.86 -8.16
N SER A 368 4.47 -3.97 -8.04
CA SER A 368 3.97 -4.73 -9.21
C SER A 368 2.96 -3.94 -10.05
N MET A 369 2.40 -2.82 -9.54
CA MET A 369 1.51 -1.94 -10.31
C MET A 369 2.26 -1.03 -11.30
N ILE A 370 3.60 -0.98 -11.26
CA ILE A 370 4.40 -0.15 -12.16
C ILE A 370 4.06 -0.43 -13.62
N ASP A 371 4.01 -1.71 -13.99
CA ASP A 371 3.79 -2.10 -15.39
C ASP A 371 2.42 -1.65 -15.92
N ILE A 372 1.38 -1.70 -15.09
CA ILE A 372 0.04 -1.24 -15.48
C ILE A 372 0.06 0.27 -15.77
N PHE A 373 0.67 1.05 -14.89
CA PHE A 373 0.79 2.49 -15.11
C PHE A 373 1.68 2.82 -16.30
N VAL A 374 2.76 2.06 -16.53
CA VAL A 374 3.61 2.20 -17.73
C VAL A 374 2.80 1.98 -19.00
N ILE A 375 2.00 0.90 -19.05
CA ILE A 375 1.14 0.60 -20.20
C ILE A 375 0.14 1.75 -20.44
N ILE A 376 -0.51 2.24 -19.40
CA ILE A 376 -1.46 3.35 -19.49
C ILE A 376 -0.78 4.62 -20.03
N ILE A 377 0.43 4.95 -19.57
CA ILE A 377 1.18 6.12 -20.01
C ILE A 377 1.60 5.96 -21.49
N LEU A 378 2.14 4.79 -21.87
CA LEU A 378 2.54 4.51 -23.25
C LEU A 378 1.36 4.63 -24.21
N MET A 379 0.24 4.02 -23.88
CA MET A 379 -0.99 4.09 -24.70
C MET A 379 -1.49 5.52 -24.87
N SER A 380 -1.47 6.29 -23.76
CA SER A 380 -1.93 7.67 -23.81
C SER A 380 -0.98 8.56 -24.64
N SER A 381 0.30 8.20 -24.70
CA SER A 381 1.33 8.96 -25.44
C SER A 381 1.27 8.75 -26.94
N PHE A 382 0.92 7.53 -27.41
CA PHE A 382 0.86 7.18 -28.82
C PHE A 382 -0.57 7.14 -29.37
N HIS A 383 -1.36 8.16 -29.12
CA HIS A 383 -2.69 8.28 -29.69
C HIS A 383 -2.74 9.38 -30.76
N THR A 384 -2.02 9.14 -31.86
CA THR A 384 -1.97 10.04 -33.00
C THR A 384 -2.53 9.36 -34.26
N ASN A 385 -2.89 10.13 -35.28
CA ASN A 385 -3.37 9.57 -36.55
C ASN A 385 -2.29 8.76 -37.31
N MET A 386 -1.01 8.93 -36.95
CA MET A 386 0.11 8.22 -37.60
C MET A 386 0.58 6.99 -36.82
N ALA A 387 0.46 6.99 -35.50
CA ALA A 387 0.81 5.85 -34.67
C ALA A 387 -0.24 5.70 -33.59
N ARG A 388 -0.94 4.58 -33.60
CA ARG A 388 -1.97 4.27 -32.62
C ARG A 388 -1.57 3.03 -31.84
N VAL A 389 -1.37 3.18 -30.55
CA VAL A 389 -1.16 2.05 -29.63
C VAL A 389 -2.43 1.83 -28.85
N VAL A 390 -2.97 0.62 -28.97
CA VAL A 390 -4.16 0.17 -28.26
C VAL A 390 -3.76 -0.93 -27.28
N PRO A 391 -4.29 -0.96 -26.04
CA PRO A 391 -4.02 -2.06 -25.14
C PRO A 391 -4.57 -3.36 -25.72
N GLY A 392 -3.83 -4.43 -25.51
CA GLY A 392 -4.35 -5.76 -25.76
C GLY A 392 -5.12 -6.30 -24.54
N GLY A 393 -5.84 -7.39 -24.74
CA GLY A 393 -6.59 -8.06 -23.67
C GLY A 393 -5.71 -8.48 -22.47
N ALA A 394 -4.41 -8.77 -22.70
CA ALA A 394 -3.48 -9.13 -21.64
C ALA A 394 -3.35 -8.07 -20.55
N ALA A 395 -3.51 -6.77 -20.86
CA ALA A 395 -3.39 -5.70 -19.89
C ALA A 395 -4.39 -5.82 -18.73
N ILE A 396 -5.63 -6.23 -19.03
CA ILE A 396 -6.69 -6.45 -18.01
C ILE A 396 -6.33 -7.67 -17.14
N TYR A 397 -5.95 -8.80 -17.77
CA TYR A 397 -5.57 -10.00 -17.03
C TYR A 397 -4.35 -9.77 -16.15
N PHE A 398 -3.36 -9.03 -16.63
CA PHE A 398 -2.18 -8.66 -15.86
C PHE A 398 -2.54 -7.79 -14.65
N CYS A 399 -3.40 -6.79 -14.84
CA CYS A 399 -3.92 -5.96 -13.75
C CYS A 399 -4.62 -6.81 -12.68
N LEU A 400 -5.47 -7.75 -13.10
CA LEU A 400 -6.15 -8.68 -12.19
C LEU A 400 -5.16 -9.57 -11.43
N VAL A 401 -4.13 -10.12 -12.08
CA VAL A 401 -3.07 -10.92 -11.43
C VAL A 401 -2.41 -10.12 -10.30
N VAL A 402 -2.04 -8.86 -10.57
CA VAL A 402 -1.39 -8.01 -9.56
C VAL A 402 -2.33 -7.73 -8.38
N ILE A 403 -3.58 -7.38 -8.64
CA ILE A 403 -4.59 -7.14 -7.60
C ILE A 403 -4.84 -8.40 -6.78
N LEU A 404 -5.04 -9.55 -7.41
CA LEU A 404 -5.31 -10.82 -6.72
C LEU A 404 -4.13 -11.28 -5.87
N THR A 405 -2.89 -11.12 -6.34
CA THR A 405 -1.71 -11.43 -5.53
C THR A 405 -1.56 -10.49 -4.33
N MET A 406 -1.93 -9.20 -4.48
CA MET A 406 -1.98 -8.26 -3.35
C MET A 406 -3.07 -8.65 -2.34
N LEU A 407 -4.25 -9.03 -2.82
CA LEU A 407 -5.34 -9.50 -1.96
C LEU A 407 -4.94 -10.80 -1.23
N SER A 408 -4.25 -11.73 -1.90
CA SER A 408 -3.74 -12.94 -1.28
C SER A 408 -2.82 -12.63 -0.09
N ALA A 409 -1.86 -11.71 -0.26
CA ALA A 409 -0.97 -11.28 0.81
C ALA A 409 -1.73 -10.53 1.93
N TYR A 410 -2.67 -9.65 1.58
CA TYR A 410 -3.47 -8.89 2.54
C TYR A 410 -4.36 -9.77 3.43
N TYR A 411 -4.90 -10.89 2.90
CA TYR A 411 -5.75 -11.81 3.66
C TYR A 411 -4.96 -12.86 4.45
N PHE A 412 -3.68 -13.04 4.17
CA PHE A 412 -2.83 -13.97 4.90
C PHE A 412 -2.55 -13.49 6.33
N ASP A 413 -2.63 -14.40 7.32
CA ASP A 413 -2.28 -14.14 8.73
C ASP A 413 -0.91 -14.75 9.05
N PRO A 414 0.18 -13.96 9.16
CA PRO A 414 1.53 -14.48 9.37
C PRO A 414 1.72 -15.22 10.69
N ARG A 415 0.87 -14.95 11.69
CA ARG A 415 0.92 -15.62 13.00
C ARG A 415 0.68 -17.13 12.92
N LEU A 416 -0.01 -17.60 11.88
CA LEU A 416 -0.25 -19.03 11.67
C LEU A 416 1.03 -19.83 11.46
N ILE A 417 2.09 -19.21 10.93
CA ILE A 417 3.41 -19.84 10.76
C ILE A 417 4.06 -20.08 12.12
N TRP A 418 3.97 -19.12 13.02
CA TRP A 418 4.51 -19.21 14.37
C TRP A 418 3.75 -20.25 15.20
N ASP A 419 2.41 -20.23 15.15
CA ASP A 419 1.57 -21.23 15.81
C ASP A 419 1.94 -22.66 15.34
N LYS A 420 2.20 -22.84 14.04
CA LYS A 420 2.58 -24.14 13.48
C LYS A 420 3.97 -24.58 13.92
N GLN A 421 4.93 -23.67 13.99
CA GLN A 421 6.28 -23.96 14.48
C GLN A 421 6.24 -24.37 15.95
N GLN A 422 5.46 -23.69 16.78
CA GLN A 422 5.30 -24.01 18.19
C GLN A 422 4.67 -25.38 18.39
N GLN A 423 3.59 -25.71 17.65
CA GLN A 423 2.98 -27.03 17.68
C GLN A 423 3.96 -28.17 17.37
N LEU A 424 4.89 -27.94 16.44
CA LEU A 424 5.88 -28.94 16.07
C LEU A 424 6.99 -29.08 17.13
N SER A 425 7.38 -27.99 17.81
CA SER A 425 8.34 -28.07 18.93
C SER A 425 7.74 -28.79 20.13
N ASP A 426 6.50 -28.46 20.50
CA ASP A 426 5.80 -29.09 21.63
C ASP A 426 5.54 -30.58 21.38
N GLY A 427 5.25 -30.96 20.11
CA GLY A 427 5.07 -32.39 19.72
C GLY A 427 6.39 -33.18 19.78
N LEU A 428 7.54 -32.59 19.48
CA LEU A 428 8.84 -33.24 19.58
C LEU A 428 9.28 -33.45 21.04
N ASP A 429 8.96 -32.50 21.94
CA ASP A 429 9.25 -32.63 23.37
C ASP A 429 8.39 -33.71 24.04
N SER A 430 7.14 -33.88 23.61
CA SER A 430 6.25 -34.94 24.12
C SER A 430 6.70 -36.33 23.70
N ASP A 431 7.26 -36.53 22.51
CA ASP A 431 7.80 -37.81 22.05
C ASP A 431 9.13 -38.16 22.75
N GLN A 432 9.96 -37.18 23.11
CA GLN A 432 11.18 -37.42 23.86
C GLN A 432 10.94 -37.79 25.32
N THR A 433 9.86 -37.31 25.92
CA THR A 433 9.46 -37.69 27.30
C THR A 433 8.83 -39.08 27.40
N LEU A 434 8.32 -39.63 26.30
CA LEU A 434 7.80 -41.01 26.23
C LEU A 434 8.90 -42.06 25.95
N THR A 435 10.10 -41.65 25.60
CA THR A 435 11.26 -42.54 25.29
C THR A 435 12.32 -42.57 26.41
N GLN A 436 12.09 -41.93 27.55
CA GLN A 436 12.83 -42.03 28.80
C GLN A 436 12.00 -42.78 29.86
#